data_650f0754fb43f1bf28f24d433cc2618a
#
_entry.id   650f0754fb43f1bf28f24d433cc2618a
#
_cell.length_a   1.000
_cell.length_b   1.000
_cell.length_c   1.000
_cell.angle_alpha   90.00
_cell.angle_beta   90.00
_cell.angle_gamma   90.00
#
_symmetry.space_group_name_H-M   'P 1'
#
loop_
_entity.id
_entity.type
_entity.pdbx_description
1 polymer ?
#
loop_
_entity_poly.entity_id
_entity_poly.type
_entity_poly.pdbx_seq_one_letter_code
_entity_poly.pdbx_strand_id
1 'polypeptide(L)'
;MLAIRRPGQYTCSMRPSEALSLHRSQIREIALRHRVSSVRVFGSALHGDDTADSDLDLLVEPTAQTTLMDIGAIRLELKQLLGMEVDVLTPNSLPASVRGQVLREAMAV
;
A
#
# COMPACT_ATOMS: atom_id res chain seq x y z
N MET A 1 20.41 -14.10 -19.10
CA MET A 1 19.94 -14.17 -18.82
C MET A 1 19.35 -13.99 -18.52
N LEU A 2 19.37 -13.50 -18.47
CA LEU A 2 18.74 -13.27 -18.06
C LEU A 2 18.07 -12.98 -17.42
N ALA A 3 18.04 -12.83 -17.36
CA ALA A 3 17.40 -12.55 -16.77
C ALA A 3 17.19 -12.12 -15.94
N ILE A 4 17.54 -11.86 -15.98
CA ILE A 4 17.38 -11.59 -15.21
C ILE A 4 17.16 -10.87 -14.78
N ARG A 5 17.27 -10.63 -14.97
CA ARG A 5 16.89 -10.00 -14.56
C ARG A 5 16.75 -9.34 -14.13
N ARG A 6 16.91 -8.94 -14.65
CA ARG A 6 16.70 -8.07 -14.06
C ARG A 6 15.58 -7.77 -13.50
N PRO A 7 15.42 -8.03 -12.89
CA PRO A 7 14.17 -8.01 -12.18
C PRO A 7 13.75 -6.65 -11.70
N GLY A 8 14.65 -5.88 -11.17
CA GLY A 8 14.35 -4.52 -10.78
C GLY A 8 13.81 -3.66 -11.90
N GLN A 9 14.19 -3.96 -13.10
CA GLN A 9 13.72 -3.21 -14.27
C GLN A 9 12.24 -3.43 -14.50
N TYR A 10 11.76 -4.61 -14.27
CA TYR A 10 10.35 -4.91 -14.47
C TYR A 10 9.48 -4.18 -13.46
N THR A 11 9.93 -4.14 -12.22
CA THR A 11 9.16 -3.46 -11.18
C THR A 11 9.11 -1.96 -11.43
N CYS A 12 10.15 -1.38 -12.00
CA CYS A 12 10.18 0.06 -12.29
C CYS A 12 9.14 0.48 -13.32
N SER A 13 8.69 -0.42 -14.18
CA SER A 13 7.70 -0.10 -15.18
C SER A 13 6.27 -0.40 -14.73
N MET A 14 6.10 -1.02 -13.56
CA MET A 14 4.78 -1.38 -13.05
C MET A 14 4.21 -0.22 -12.25
N ARG A 15 2.95 0.13 -12.53
CA ARG A 15 2.24 1.14 -11.76
C ARG A 15 1.70 0.55 -10.46
N PRO A 16 1.55 1.36 -9.39
CA PRO A 16 0.96 0.87 -8.14
C PRO A 16 -0.40 0.21 -8.32
N SER A 17 -1.26 0.74 -9.19
CA SER A 17 -2.57 0.14 -9.43
C SER A 17 -2.44 -1.26 -10.04
N GLU A 18 -1.44 -1.48 -10.88
CA GLU A 18 -1.18 -2.80 -11.45
C GLU A 18 -0.67 -3.77 -10.41
N ALA A 19 0.26 -3.32 -9.56
CA ALA A 19 0.79 -4.13 -8.48
C ALA A 19 -0.32 -4.51 -7.51
N LEU A 20 -1.20 -3.57 -7.21
CA LEU A 20 -2.35 -3.80 -6.34
C LEU A 20 -3.23 -4.91 -6.91
N SER A 21 -3.56 -4.85 -8.20
CA SER A 21 -4.39 -5.85 -8.83
C SER A 21 -3.75 -7.24 -8.81
N LEU A 22 -2.45 -7.31 -9.09
CA LEU A 22 -1.74 -8.59 -9.15
C LEU A 22 -1.55 -9.24 -7.78
N HIS A 23 -1.36 -8.41 -6.75
CA HIS A 23 -0.99 -8.91 -5.42
C HIS A 23 -2.01 -8.57 -4.34
N ARG A 24 -3.26 -8.35 -4.73
CA ARG A 24 -4.31 -7.92 -3.81
C ARG A 24 -4.45 -8.81 -2.58
N SER A 25 -4.50 -10.12 -2.79
CA SER A 25 -4.63 -11.07 -1.68
C SER A 25 -3.43 -11.06 -0.76
N GLN A 26 -2.23 -10.96 -1.34
CA GLN A 26 -1.00 -10.93 -0.55
C GLN A 26 -0.87 -9.65 0.25
N ILE A 27 -1.28 -8.52 -0.35
CA ILE A 27 -1.27 -7.23 0.34
C ILE A 27 -2.18 -7.28 1.56
N ARG A 28 -3.40 -7.77 1.36
CA ARG A 28 -4.36 -7.90 2.46
C ARG A 28 -3.84 -8.82 3.55
N GLU A 29 -3.29 -9.96 3.16
CA GLU A 29 -2.79 -10.94 4.11
C GLU A 29 -1.64 -10.38 4.95
N ILE A 30 -0.69 -9.70 4.31
CA ILE A 30 0.42 -9.09 5.02
C ILE A 30 -0.07 -8.06 6.01
N ALA A 31 -0.98 -7.17 5.59
CA ALA A 31 -1.50 -6.14 6.47
C ALA A 31 -2.23 -6.74 7.67
N LEU A 32 -3.13 -7.69 7.43
CA LEU A 32 -3.93 -8.28 8.51
C LEU A 32 -3.09 -9.09 9.49
N ARG A 33 -1.94 -9.56 9.06
CA ARG A 33 -1.01 -10.30 9.94
C ARG A 33 -0.42 -9.40 11.02
N HIS A 34 -0.40 -8.09 10.79
CA HIS A 34 0.23 -7.13 11.69
C HIS A 34 -0.77 -6.35 12.55
N ARG A 35 -1.86 -6.99 12.93
CA ARG A 35 -2.78 -6.49 13.96
C ARG A 35 -3.61 -5.29 13.56
N VAL A 36 -3.82 -5.10 12.26
CA VAL A 36 -4.78 -4.09 11.80
C VAL A 36 -6.07 -4.81 11.39
N SER A 37 -7.19 -4.10 11.50
CA SER A 37 -8.50 -4.72 11.23
C SER A 37 -8.89 -4.66 9.76
N SER A 38 -8.32 -3.74 8.99
CA SER A 38 -8.61 -3.65 7.57
C SER A 38 -7.51 -2.89 6.83
N VAL A 39 -7.48 -3.06 5.51
CA VAL A 39 -6.58 -2.33 4.64
C VAL A 39 -7.38 -1.83 3.43
N ARG A 40 -7.17 -0.57 3.08
CA ARG A 40 -7.84 0.09 1.96
C ARG A 40 -6.81 0.83 1.12
N VAL A 41 -7.15 1.07 -0.14
CA VAL A 41 -6.30 1.83 -1.05
C VAL A 41 -6.90 3.21 -1.26
N PHE A 42 -6.04 4.23 -1.36
CA PHE A 42 -6.47 5.59 -1.68
C PHE A 42 -5.40 6.26 -2.55
N GLY A 43 -5.63 7.50 -2.93
CA GLY A 43 -4.67 8.27 -3.71
C GLY A 43 -4.67 7.91 -5.18
N SER A 44 -3.53 8.11 -5.85
CA SER A 44 -3.46 7.97 -7.30
C SER A 44 -3.75 6.56 -7.80
N ALA A 45 -3.35 5.53 -7.04
CA ALA A 45 -3.63 4.14 -7.44
C ALA A 45 -5.13 3.85 -7.46
N LEU A 46 -5.88 4.46 -6.55
CA LEU A 46 -7.34 4.29 -6.50
C LEU A 46 -8.00 4.93 -7.71
N HIS A 47 -7.54 6.12 -8.08
CA HIS A 47 -8.17 6.90 -9.16
C HIS A 47 -7.65 6.54 -10.55
N GLY A 48 -6.63 5.68 -10.63
CA GLY A 48 -6.06 5.32 -11.93
C GLY A 48 -5.16 6.39 -12.53
N ASP A 49 -4.78 7.39 -11.76
CA ASP A 49 -3.92 8.48 -12.21
C ASP A 49 -2.45 8.19 -11.96
N ASP A 50 -2.13 7.01 -11.45
CA ASP A 50 -0.78 6.68 -11.06
C ASP A 50 0.11 6.39 -12.28
N THR A 51 1.41 6.57 -12.05
CA THR A 51 2.45 6.22 -13.02
C THR A 51 3.41 5.25 -12.36
N ALA A 52 4.41 4.77 -13.12
CA ALA A 52 5.42 3.88 -12.57
C ALA A 52 6.21 4.52 -11.42
N ASP A 53 6.23 5.84 -11.34
CA ASP A 53 6.94 6.57 -10.30
C ASP A 53 6.05 6.93 -9.09
N SER A 54 4.77 6.61 -9.15
CA SER A 54 3.85 6.91 -8.05
C SER A 54 4.05 5.93 -6.90
N ASP A 55 3.71 6.39 -5.68
CA ASP A 55 3.72 5.53 -4.50
C ASP A 55 2.36 4.83 -4.37
N LEU A 56 2.37 3.66 -3.76
CA LEU A 56 1.12 2.99 -3.41
C LEU A 56 0.69 3.48 -2.03
N ASP A 57 -0.47 4.11 -1.96
CA ASP A 57 -1.00 4.66 -0.71
C ASP A 57 -2.04 3.74 -0.11
N LEU A 58 -1.76 3.22 1.07
CA LEU A 58 -2.66 2.31 1.77
C LEU A 58 -3.09 2.90 3.11
N LEU A 59 -4.35 2.70 3.44
CA LEU A 59 -4.94 3.13 4.70
C LEU A 59 -5.28 1.90 5.51
N VAL A 60 -4.67 1.75 6.67
CA VAL A 60 -4.94 0.62 7.55
C VAL A 60 -5.70 1.11 8.78
N GLU A 61 -6.60 0.27 9.26
CA GLU A 61 -7.38 0.57 10.47
C GLU A 61 -6.70 -0.08 11.66
N PRO A 62 -6.10 0.70 12.57
CA PRO A 62 -5.40 0.11 13.71
C PRO A 62 -6.39 -0.43 14.74
N THR A 63 -5.91 -1.38 15.55
CA THR A 63 -6.64 -1.90 16.70
C THR A 63 -5.94 -1.44 17.98
N ALA A 64 -6.47 -1.84 19.12
CA ALA A 64 -5.86 -1.51 20.40
C ALA A 64 -4.46 -2.12 20.56
N GLN A 65 -4.14 -3.17 19.83
CA GLN A 65 -2.84 -3.83 19.89
C GLN A 65 -1.86 -3.34 18.82
N THR A 66 -2.30 -2.54 17.88
CA THR A 66 -1.43 -2.09 16.78
C THR A 66 -0.40 -1.08 17.29
N THR A 67 0.85 -1.31 16.93
CA THR A 67 1.94 -0.41 17.29
C THR A 67 2.52 0.24 16.03
N LEU A 68 3.36 1.26 16.23
CA LEU A 68 4.08 1.86 15.11
C LEU A 68 5.00 0.86 14.43
N MET A 69 5.51 -0.11 15.18
CA MET A 69 6.34 -1.16 14.60
C MET A 69 5.54 -2.05 13.66
N ASP A 70 4.26 -2.30 13.98
CA ASP A 70 3.39 -3.05 13.10
C ASP A 70 3.19 -2.32 11.78
N ILE A 71 2.94 -1.02 11.84
CA ILE A 71 2.78 -0.20 10.64
C ILE A 71 4.05 -0.21 9.80
N GLY A 72 5.20 -0.05 10.44
CA GLY A 72 6.49 -0.09 9.76
C GLY A 72 6.78 -1.45 9.12
N ALA A 73 6.40 -2.53 9.79
CA ALA A 73 6.58 -3.87 9.27
C ALA A 73 5.72 -4.11 8.03
N ILE A 74 4.47 -3.66 8.05
CA ILE A 74 3.59 -3.76 6.88
C ILE A 74 4.22 -3.04 5.70
N ARG A 75 4.67 -1.80 5.93
CA ARG A 75 5.29 -1.01 4.87
C ARG A 75 6.50 -1.71 4.28
N LEU A 76 7.38 -2.21 5.14
CA LEU A 76 8.61 -2.86 4.69
C LEU A 76 8.33 -4.14 3.91
N GLU A 77 7.45 -4.98 4.41
CA GLU A 77 7.12 -6.24 3.74
C GLU A 77 6.46 -5.99 2.39
N LEU A 78 5.56 -5.01 2.31
CA LEU A 78 4.92 -4.68 1.06
C LEU A 78 5.90 -4.07 0.06
N LYS A 79 6.81 -3.24 0.55
CA LYS A 79 7.84 -2.66 -0.30
C LYS A 79 8.71 -3.75 -0.90
N GLN A 80 9.07 -4.76 -0.11
CA GLN A 80 9.87 -5.88 -0.59
C GLN A 80 9.10 -6.75 -1.58
N LEU A 81 7.83 -6.99 -1.31
CA LEU A 81 6.99 -7.79 -2.20
C LEU A 81 6.78 -7.11 -3.56
N LEU A 82 6.46 -5.82 -3.53
CA LEU A 82 6.03 -5.10 -4.71
C LEU A 82 7.18 -4.41 -5.46
N GLY A 83 8.31 -4.21 -4.81
CA GLY A 83 9.45 -3.55 -5.42
C GLY A 83 9.24 -2.07 -5.70
N MET A 84 8.36 -1.40 -4.95
CA MET A 84 8.06 0.01 -5.12
C MET A 84 7.82 0.66 -3.77
N GLU A 85 7.77 2.00 -3.74
CA GLU A 85 7.48 2.71 -2.50
C GLU A 85 6.02 2.51 -2.11
N VAL A 86 5.82 2.25 -0.82
CA VAL A 86 4.48 2.03 -0.26
C VAL A 86 4.35 2.93 0.96
N ASP A 87 3.27 3.72 1.00
CA ASP A 87 2.93 4.50 2.18
C ASP A 87 1.79 3.81 2.92
N VAL A 88 1.98 3.56 4.20
CA VAL A 88 0.97 2.93 5.05
C VAL A 88 0.57 3.93 6.11
N LEU A 89 -0.67 4.38 6.04
CA LEU A 89 -1.19 5.44 6.91
C LEU A 89 -2.40 4.94 7.68
N THR A 90 -2.65 5.59 8.82
CA THR A 90 -3.87 5.36 9.59
C THR A 90 -4.75 6.60 9.48
N PRO A 91 -6.04 6.50 9.84
CA PRO A 91 -6.90 7.71 9.80
C PRO A 91 -6.34 8.87 10.61
N ASN A 92 -5.73 8.59 11.76
CA ASN A 92 -5.19 9.65 12.59
C ASN A 92 -3.88 10.24 12.08
N SER A 93 -3.17 9.56 11.19
CA SER A 93 -1.95 10.08 10.62
C SER A 93 -2.19 10.93 9.37
N LEU A 94 -3.42 10.95 8.88
CA LEU A 94 -3.77 11.79 7.74
C LEU A 94 -3.94 13.24 8.18
N PRO A 95 -3.49 14.21 7.37
CA PRO A 95 -3.77 15.62 7.66
C PRO A 95 -5.27 15.85 7.75
N ALA A 96 -5.69 16.71 8.68
CA ALA A 96 -7.11 16.98 8.89
C ALA A 96 -7.79 17.49 7.62
N SER A 97 -7.07 18.24 6.80
CA SER A 97 -7.61 18.83 5.59
C SER A 97 -8.03 17.79 4.54
N VAL A 98 -7.44 16.59 4.57
CA VAL A 98 -7.75 15.56 3.57
C VAL A 98 -8.39 14.31 4.16
N ARG A 99 -8.42 14.21 5.49
CA ARG A 99 -8.89 12.99 6.17
C ARG A 99 -10.31 12.60 5.75
N GLY A 100 -11.22 13.55 5.74
CA GLY A 100 -12.60 13.25 5.38
C GLY A 100 -12.75 12.73 3.97
N GLN A 101 -12.02 13.33 3.03
CA GLN A 101 -12.06 12.90 1.64
C GLN A 101 -11.47 11.51 1.48
N VAL A 102 -10.31 11.26 2.09
CA VAL A 102 -9.67 9.96 1.99
C VAL A 102 -10.56 8.86 2.57
N LEU A 103 -11.17 9.10 3.74
CA LEU A 103 -12.03 8.12 4.37
C LEU A 103 -13.27 7.80 3.52
N ARG A 104 -13.77 8.78 2.79
CA ARG A 104 -14.93 8.56 1.92
C ARG A 104 -14.56 7.79 0.65
N GLU A 105 -13.37 8.01 0.13
CA GLU A 105 -12.97 7.47 -1.17
C GLU A 105 -12.22 6.14 -1.08
N ALA A 106 -11.54 5.89 0.02
CA ALA A 106 -10.70 4.69 0.16
C ALA A 106 -11.53 3.42 -0.05
N MET A 107 -10.97 2.48 -0.79
CA MET A 107 -11.66 1.24 -1.12
C MET A 107 -10.90 0.04 -0.57
N ALA A 108 -11.65 -0.98 -0.15
CA ALA A 108 -11.07 -2.20 0.40
C ALA A 108 -10.17 -2.89 -0.63
N VAL A 109 -9.06 -3.41 -0.12
CA VAL A 109 -8.11 -4.17 -0.94
C VAL A 109 -8.52 -5.64 -1.10
#